data_062c073e84604716f36eb1b72f0b89bf
#
_entry.id   062c073e84604716f36eb1b72f0b89bf
#
_cell.length_a   1.000
_cell.length_b   1.000
_cell.length_c   1.000
_cell.angle_alpha   90.00
_cell.angle_beta   90.00
_cell.angle_gamma   90.00
#
_symmetry.space_group_name_H-M   'P 1'
#
loop_
_entity.id
_entity.type
_entity.pdbx_description
1 polymer ?
#
loop_
_entity_poly.entity_id
_entity_poly.type
_entity_poly.pdbx_seq_one_letter_code
_entity_poly.pdbx_strand_id
1 'polypeptide(L)'
;LSVLDGWWVEGCAENITGWAIENCEDEGIEAERVYAKLENSVAPAFADKARWACIRRHCIAINGTYFNTHRMLGQYVSNAYYPPSASIAATNQVVVDDLIQQPVLA
;
A
#
# COMPACT_ATOMS: atom_id res chain seq x y z
N LEU A 1 -0.19 -14.27 1.39
CA LEU A 1 0.74 -14.63 2.46
C LEU A 1 2.15 -14.50 1.93
N SER A 2 2.97 -13.65 2.55
CA SER A 2 4.36 -13.44 2.18
C SER A 2 5.17 -12.90 3.36
N VAL A 3 6.49 -13.04 3.29
CA VAL A 3 7.40 -12.41 4.24
C VAL A 3 7.26 -10.89 4.11
N LEU A 4 7.40 -10.18 5.23
CA LEU A 4 7.22 -8.73 5.31
C LEU A 4 8.51 -8.05 4.81
N ASP A 5 8.64 -7.92 3.51
CA ASP A 5 9.75 -7.26 2.85
C ASP A 5 9.29 -6.38 1.66
N GLY A 6 10.19 -5.54 1.17
CA GLY A 6 9.96 -4.70 -0.01
C GLY A 6 8.61 -3.98 0.00
N TRP A 7 7.88 -4.05 -1.11
CA TRP A 7 6.57 -3.40 -1.27
C TRP A 7 5.49 -3.96 -0.33
N TRP A 8 5.66 -5.21 0.15
CA TRP A 8 4.70 -5.85 1.02
C TRP A 8 4.63 -5.20 2.41
N VAL A 9 5.70 -4.54 2.85
CA VAL A 9 5.70 -3.72 4.08
C VAL A 9 4.62 -2.63 4.04
N GLU A 10 4.45 -2.02 2.87
CA GLU A 10 3.44 -0.97 2.66
C GLU A 10 2.08 -1.54 2.22
N GLY A 11 2.09 -2.64 1.48
CA GLY A 11 0.90 -3.25 0.88
C GLY A 11 0.12 -4.20 1.80
N CYS A 12 0.72 -4.62 2.92
CA CYS A 12 0.08 -5.57 3.82
C CYS A 12 -0.78 -4.86 4.86
N ALA A 13 -2.09 -5.02 4.71
CA ALA A 13 -3.04 -4.79 5.79
C ALA A 13 -3.59 -6.15 6.22
N GLU A 14 -3.22 -6.60 7.41
CA GLU A 14 -3.52 -7.94 7.93
C GLU A 14 -5.02 -8.25 7.87
N ASN A 15 -5.38 -9.40 7.30
CA ASN A 15 -6.77 -9.84 7.05
C ASN A 15 -7.58 -8.99 6.06
N ILE A 16 -7.00 -7.93 5.49
CA ILE A 16 -7.64 -7.04 4.53
C ILE A 16 -7.05 -7.24 3.13
N THR A 17 -5.74 -7.04 2.97
CA THR A 17 -5.05 -7.25 1.69
C THR A 17 -4.28 -8.57 1.65
N GLY A 18 -4.08 -9.20 2.79
CA GLY A 18 -3.38 -10.48 2.92
C GLY A 18 -2.86 -10.73 4.32
N TRP A 19 -1.77 -11.49 4.39
CA TRP A 19 -1.12 -11.85 5.65
C TRP A 19 0.38 -11.77 5.51
N ALA A 20 1.02 -11.20 6.52
CA ALA A 20 2.47 -11.10 6.62
C ALA A 20 3.06 -12.21 7.49
N ILE A 21 4.25 -12.63 7.13
CA ILE A 21 5.14 -13.43 7.96
C ILE A 21 6.28 -12.51 8.40
N GLU A 22 6.52 -12.44 9.68
CA GLU A 22 7.66 -11.68 10.19
C GLU A 22 8.97 -12.37 9.76
N ASN A 23 9.89 -11.59 9.24
CA ASN A 23 11.19 -12.07 8.86
C ASN A 23 11.94 -12.66 10.08
N CYS A 24 12.59 -13.79 9.91
CA CYS A 24 13.37 -14.45 10.94
C CYS A 24 14.65 -15.02 10.31
N GLU A 25 15.77 -14.92 11.02
CA GLU A 25 17.04 -15.49 10.56
C GLU A 25 17.08 -17.03 10.66
N ASP A 26 16.18 -17.62 11.43
CA ASP A 26 16.05 -19.07 11.62
C ASP A 26 14.96 -19.64 10.71
N GLU A 27 15.36 -20.40 9.69
CA GLU A 27 14.46 -21.03 8.72
C GLU A 27 13.45 -21.98 9.37
N GLY A 28 13.81 -22.64 10.49
CA GLY A 28 12.90 -23.53 11.19
C GLY A 28 11.74 -22.77 11.84
N ILE A 29 12.06 -21.66 12.48
CA ILE A 29 11.06 -20.77 13.11
C ILE A 29 10.20 -20.10 12.04
N GLU A 30 10.78 -19.72 10.92
CA GLU A 30 10.02 -19.14 9.81
C GLU A 30 9.00 -20.13 9.25
N ALA A 31 9.40 -21.39 9.04
CA ALA A 31 8.50 -22.43 8.58
C ALA A 31 7.32 -22.68 9.54
N GLU A 32 7.58 -22.73 10.84
CA GLU A 32 6.52 -22.83 11.86
C GLU A 32 5.52 -21.67 11.80
N ARG A 33 6.03 -20.45 11.63
CA ARG A 33 5.18 -19.25 11.47
C ARG A 33 4.32 -19.29 10.22
N VAL A 34 4.87 -19.78 9.11
CA VAL A 34 4.11 -20.00 7.86
C VAL A 34 2.95 -20.98 8.10
N TYR A 35 3.24 -22.15 8.69
CA TYR A 35 2.21 -23.15 8.97
C TYR A 35 1.16 -22.63 9.95
N ALA A 36 1.58 -22.01 11.04
CA ALA A 36 0.66 -21.45 12.02
C ALA A 36 -0.26 -20.38 11.40
N LYS A 37 0.28 -19.48 10.56
CA LYS A 37 -0.52 -18.47 9.87
C LYS A 37 -1.45 -19.08 8.84
N LEU A 38 -0.98 -20.10 8.12
CA LEU A 38 -1.78 -20.81 7.12
C LEU A 38 -2.98 -21.49 7.76
N GLU A 39 -2.77 -22.24 8.84
CA GLU A 39 -3.81 -23.00 9.52
C GLU A 39 -4.79 -22.12 10.28
N ASN A 40 -4.29 -21.12 11.00
CA ASN A 40 -5.13 -20.32 11.90
C ASN A 40 -5.80 -19.11 11.24
N SER A 41 -5.31 -18.66 10.09
CA SER A 41 -5.80 -17.43 9.45
C SER A 41 -6.22 -17.62 8.00
N VAL A 42 -5.33 -18.18 7.18
CA VAL A 42 -5.56 -18.25 5.72
C VAL A 42 -6.59 -19.31 5.37
N ALA A 43 -6.45 -20.52 5.89
CA ALA A 43 -7.36 -21.62 5.58
C ALA A 43 -8.80 -21.35 6.04
N PRO A 44 -9.06 -20.84 7.25
CA PRO A 44 -10.40 -20.44 7.66
C PRO A 44 -10.98 -19.30 6.78
N ALA A 45 -10.16 -18.32 6.41
CA ALA A 45 -10.60 -17.24 5.52
C ALA A 45 -10.91 -17.76 4.11
N PHE A 46 -10.15 -18.71 3.60
CA PHE A 46 -10.40 -19.36 2.31
C PHE A 46 -11.68 -20.19 2.29
N ALA A 47 -12.01 -20.86 3.40
CA ALA A 47 -13.24 -21.61 3.55
C ALA A 47 -14.48 -20.71 3.55
N ASP A 48 -14.37 -19.50 4.08
CA ASP A 48 -15.42 -18.47 4.01
C ASP A 48 -15.33 -17.72 2.68
N LYS A 49 -16.16 -18.12 1.71
CA LYS A 49 -16.17 -17.54 0.37
C LYS A 49 -16.46 -16.05 0.35
N ALA A 50 -17.31 -15.55 1.25
CA ALA A 50 -17.64 -14.12 1.32
C ALA A 50 -16.46 -13.31 1.84
N ARG A 51 -15.81 -13.77 2.90
CA ARG A 51 -14.59 -13.17 3.45
C ARG A 51 -13.46 -13.21 2.43
N TRP A 52 -13.25 -14.34 1.76
CA TRP A 52 -12.23 -14.47 0.72
C TRP A 52 -12.44 -13.51 -0.44
N ALA A 53 -13.68 -13.38 -0.92
CA ALA A 53 -14.02 -12.42 -1.97
C ALA A 53 -13.79 -10.96 -1.53
N CYS A 54 -14.05 -10.65 -0.27
CA CYS A 54 -13.80 -9.35 0.31
C CYS A 54 -12.29 -9.01 0.33
N ILE A 55 -11.45 -9.94 0.81
CA ILE A 55 -9.98 -9.78 0.82
C ILE A 55 -9.45 -9.57 -0.59
N ARG A 56 -9.90 -10.36 -1.56
CA ARG A 56 -9.49 -10.20 -2.96
C ARG A 56 -9.86 -8.83 -3.52
N ARG A 57 -11.06 -8.33 -3.24
CA ARG A 57 -11.49 -6.99 -3.67
C ARG A 57 -10.64 -5.89 -3.05
N HIS A 58 -10.34 -5.98 -1.76
CA HIS A 58 -9.47 -5.01 -1.10
C HIS A 58 -8.04 -5.06 -1.65
N CYS A 59 -7.50 -6.25 -1.89
CA CYS A 59 -6.18 -6.40 -2.50
C CYS A 59 -6.11 -5.71 -3.87
N ILE A 60 -7.11 -5.90 -4.73
CA ILE A 60 -7.18 -5.25 -6.04
C ILE A 60 -7.36 -3.72 -5.88
N ALA A 61 -8.30 -3.29 -5.04
CA ALA A 61 -8.65 -1.89 -4.88
C ALA A 61 -7.51 -1.07 -4.24
N ILE A 62 -6.80 -1.63 -3.27
CA ILE A 62 -5.72 -0.94 -2.55
C ILE A 62 -4.39 -1.16 -3.28
N ASN A 63 -3.94 -2.42 -3.36
CA ASN A 63 -2.61 -2.72 -3.88
C ASN A 63 -2.51 -2.56 -5.40
N GLY A 64 -3.53 -3.00 -6.15
CA GLY A 64 -3.53 -2.87 -7.60
C GLY A 64 -3.58 -1.43 -8.10
N THR A 65 -4.23 -0.53 -7.35
CA THR A 65 -4.27 0.89 -7.69
C THR A 65 -3.00 1.63 -7.26
N TYR A 66 -2.37 1.22 -6.18
CA TYR A 66 -1.18 1.88 -5.65
C TYR A 66 0.12 1.34 -6.27
N PHE A 67 0.31 0.02 -6.29
CA PHE A 67 1.51 -0.64 -6.82
C PHE A 67 1.35 -0.99 -8.31
N ASN A 68 1.31 0.01 -9.16
CA ASN A 68 1.20 -0.19 -10.61
C ASN A 68 2.28 0.59 -11.37
N THR A 69 2.58 0.10 -12.58
CA THR A 69 3.63 0.66 -13.43
C THR A 69 3.34 2.10 -13.85
N HIS A 70 2.08 2.47 -14.04
CA HIS A 70 1.70 3.83 -14.42
C HIS A 70 2.10 4.85 -13.36
N ARG A 71 1.77 4.57 -12.09
CA ARG A 71 2.14 5.43 -10.97
C ARG A 71 3.66 5.48 -10.81
N MET A 72 4.31 4.32 -10.86
CA MET A 72 5.77 4.22 -10.75
C MET A 72 6.45 5.07 -11.83
N LEU A 73 6.07 4.90 -13.08
CA LEU A 73 6.62 5.68 -14.20
C LEU A 73 6.36 7.18 -14.04
N GLY A 74 5.15 7.56 -13.66
CA GLY A 74 4.80 8.95 -13.39
C GLY A 74 5.69 9.58 -12.30
N GLN A 75 5.97 8.85 -11.22
CA GLN A 75 6.87 9.31 -10.16
C GLN A 75 8.32 9.45 -10.64
N TYR A 76 8.83 8.49 -11.42
CA TYR A 76 10.17 8.61 -12.00
C TYR A 76 10.28 9.81 -12.93
N VAL A 77 9.28 10.01 -13.80
CA VAL A 77 9.25 11.16 -14.71
C VAL A 77 9.26 12.46 -13.94
N SER A 78 8.38 12.61 -12.94
CA SER A 78 8.24 13.85 -12.18
C SER A 78 9.43 14.13 -11.26
N ASN A 79 9.98 13.10 -10.63
CA ASN A 79 10.97 13.29 -9.57
C ASN A 79 12.42 13.25 -10.07
N ALA A 80 12.69 12.47 -11.13
CA ALA A 80 14.03 12.25 -11.61
C ALA A 80 14.32 12.91 -12.97
N TYR A 81 13.37 12.84 -13.90
CA TYR A 81 13.60 13.30 -15.26
C TYR A 81 13.12 14.74 -15.49
N TYR A 82 11.98 15.10 -14.91
CA TYR A 82 11.37 16.45 -15.05
C TYR A 82 10.91 16.96 -13.68
N PRO A 83 11.84 17.20 -12.73
CA PRO A 83 11.46 17.78 -11.46
C PRO A 83 10.82 19.16 -11.69
N PRO A 84 9.73 19.48 -10.98
CA PRO A 84 9.13 20.80 -11.08
C PRO A 84 10.17 21.87 -10.76
N SER A 85 10.30 22.89 -11.63
CA SER A 85 11.21 23.99 -11.35
C SER A 85 10.78 24.71 -10.07
N ALA A 86 11.73 25.16 -9.28
CA ALA A 86 11.47 25.82 -8.00
C ALA A 86 10.49 27.02 -8.13
N SER A 87 10.43 27.66 -9.31
CA SER A 87 9.49 28.74 -9.62
C SER A 87 8.02 28.28 -9.67
N ILE A 88 7.75 27.07 -10.19
CA ILE A 88 6.38 26.52 -10.28
C ILE A 88 5.92 26.06 -8.89
N ALA A 89 6.80 25.49 -8.10
CA ALA A 89 6.48 25.08 -6.72
C ALA A 89 6.13 26.31 -5.85
N ALA A 90 6.88 27.39 -5.97
CA ALA A 90 6.59 28.64 -5.26
C ALA A 90 5.26 29.28 -5.69
N THR A 91 4.93 29.25 -6.99
CA THR A 91 3.66 29.77 -7.50
C THR A 91 2.47 28.97 -7.01
N ASN A 92 2.57 27.64 -6.97
CA ASN A 92 1.49 26.78 -6.46
C ASN A 92 1.28 26.99 -4.95
N GLN A 93 2.32 27.21 -4.18
CA GLN A 93 2.21 27.49 -2.74
C GLN A 93 1.49 28.81 -2.49
N VAL A 94 1.83 29.86 -3.23
CA VAL A 94 1.18 31.18 -3.12
C VAL A 94 -0.32 31.09 -3.45
N VAL A 95 -0.69 30.33 -4.49
CA VAL A 95 -2.11 30.15 -4.87
C VAL A 95 -2.89 29.39 -3.80
N VAL A 96 -2.29 28.38 -3.17
CA VAL A 96 -2.93 27.62 -2.09
C VAL A 96 -3.10 28.49 -0.84
N ASP A 97 -2.11 29.27 -0.47
CA ASP A 97 -2.16 30.16 0.69
C ASP A 97 -3.22 31.27 0.50
N ASP A 98 -3.34 31.84 -0.71
CA ASP A 98 -4.40 32.80 -1.05
C ASP A 98 -5.80 32.20 -0.98
N LEU A 99 -5.97 30.95 -1.39
CA LEU A 99 -7.28 30.26 -1.31
C LEU A 99 -7.71 29.96 0.13
N ILE A 100 -6.75 29.69 1.01
CA ILE A 100 -7.02 29.41 2.42
C ILE A 100 -7.38 30.68 3.20
N GLN A 101 -6.88 31.85 2.78
CA GLN A 101 -7.12 33.14 3.45
C GLN A 101 -8.41 33.86 3.02
N GLN A 102 -9.16 33.34 2.06
CA GLN A 102 -10.44 33.95 1.70
C GLN A 102 -11.47 33.70 2.80
N PRO A 103 -12.09 34.76 3.37
CA PRO A 103 -13.13 34.59 4.36
C PRO A 103 -14.34 33.90 3.71
N VAL A 104 -14.81 32.82 4.34
CA VAL A 104 -16.07 32.17 3.99
C VAL A 104 -17.17 33.22 4.19
N LEU A 105 -17.70 33.76 3.10
CA LEU A 105 -18.87 34.62 3.13
C LEU A 105 -20.06 33.83 3.68
N ALA A 106 -20.52 34.25 4.82
CA ALA A 106 -21.73 33.74 5.48
C ALA A 106 -22.99 34.08 4.70
#